data_fd4e164571f07fbf1e963edf869cc6d3
#
_entry.id   fd4e164571f07fbf1e963edf869cc6d3
#
_cell.length_a   1.000
_cell.length_b   1.000
_cell.length_c   1.000
_cell.angle_alpha   90.00
_cell.angle_beta   90.00
_cell.angle_gamma   90.00
#
_symmetry.space_group_name_H-M   'P 1'
#
loop_
_entity.id
_entity.type
_entity.pdbx_description
1 polymer ?
#
loop_
_entity_poly.entity_id
_entity_poly.type
_entity_poly.pdbx_seq_one_letter_code
_entity_poly.pdbx_strand_id
1 'polypeptide(L)'
;ELKKKAETVQYVNQAFIDSLPDEEEREALAQLGIEVCIEGEGDEMWSFVGSKKNQFWLWYIIERQTRKVLAFVFGPRTDETFRRLLNLLPPHLLDHLATDDWGAYKRVPYKPLQQVGKSGTQRIERQNLTLRTRIKRLARRTICFSKCEIMHATVIGMFINEFFF
;
A
#
# COMPACT_ATOMS: atom_id res chain seq x y z
N GLU A 1 0.60 -21.32 -16.34
CA GLU A 1 -0.24 -21.18 -15.13
C GLU A 1 0.20 -19.99 -14.26
N LEU A 2 1.49 -19.86 -13.95
CA LEU A 2 2.04 -18.75 -13.15
C LEU A 2 1.83 -17.37 -13.78
N LYS A 3 2.01 -17.23 -15.09
CA LYS A 3 1.73 -15.97 -15.81
C LYS A 3 0.26 -15.59 -15.70
N LYS A 4 -0.67 -16.54 -15.89
CA LYS A 4 -2.11 -16.31 -15.71
C LYS A 4 -2.45 -15.85 -14.29
N LYS A 5 -1.86 -16.45 -13.26
CA LYS A 5 -2.07 -16.05 -11.86
C LYS A 5 -1.47 -14.65 -11.56
N ALA A 6 -0.34 -14.30 -12.18
CA ALA A 6 0.24 -12.96 -12.05
C ALA A 6 -0.66 -11.89 -12.69
N GLU A 7 -1.32 -12.21 -13.80
CA GLU A 7 -2.27 -11.33 -14.50
C GLU A 7 -3.59 -11.14 -13.73
N THR A 8 -3.91 -12.01 -12.76
CA THR A 8 -5.11 -11.88 -11.92
C THR A 8 -4.90 -11.03 -10.67
N VAL A 9 -3.66 -10.66 -10.35
CA VAL A 9 -3.37 -9.80 -9.20
C VAL A 9 -3.86 -8.39 -9.48
N GLN A 10 -4.76 -7.90 -8.66
CA GLN A 10 -5.24 -6.52 -8.70
C GLN A 10 -4.35 -5.66 -7.81
N TYR A 11 -3.79 -4.59 -8.36
CA TYR A 11 -2.90 -3.65 -7.66
C TYR A 11 -3.64 -2.50 -7.00
N VAL A 12 -4.91 -2.32 -7.34
CA VAL A 12 -5.81 -1.30 -6.81
C VAL A 12 -7.06 -1.98 -6.28
N ASN A 13 -7.49 -1.62 -5.10
CA ASN A 13 -8.75 -2.06 -4.51
C ASN A 13 -9.91 -1.19 -5.03
N GLN A 14 -10.22 -1.34 -6.31
CA GLN A 14 -11.21 -0.50 -6.98
C GLN A 14 -12.59 -0.63 -6.32
N ALA A 15 -13.00 -1.85 -5.96
CA ALA A 15 -14.30 -2.08 -5.34
C ALA A 15 -14.45 -1.34 -4.00
N PHE A 16 -13.39 -1.27 -3.20
CA PHE A 16 -13.40 -0.52 -1.95
C PHE A 16 -13.37 0.99 -2.21
N ILE A 17 -12.53 1.45 -3.14
CA ILE A 17 -12.45 2.87 -3.52
C ILE A 17 -13.80 3.36 -4.03
N ASP A 18 -14.48 2.58 -4.88
CA ASP A 18 -15.82 2.90 -5.39
C ASP A 18 -16.91 2.89 -4.30
N SER A 19 -16.65 2.27 -3.17
CA SER A 19 -17.56 2.27 -2.01
C SER A 19 -17.37 3.48 -1.08
N LEU A 20 -16.29 4.24 -1.26
CA LEU A 20 -16.05 5.46 -0.50
C LEU A 20 -16.85 6.62 -1.12
N PRO A 21 -17.32 7.58 -0.30
CA PRO A 21 -18.07 8.70 -0.84
C PRO A 21 -17.20 9.55 -1.76
N ASP A 22 -17.71 9.85 -2.93
CA ASP A 22 -17.09 10.76 -3.88
C ASP A 22 -17.18 12.23 -3.43
N GLU A 23 -16.66 13.15 -4.22
CA GLU A 23 -16.61 14.58 -3.87
C GLU A 23 -18.02 15.18 -3.74
N GLU A 24 -18.96 14.79 -4.63
CA GLU A 24 -20.35 15.26 -4.61
C GLU A 24 -21.10 14.73 -3.38
N GLU A 25 -20.92 13.46 -3.05
CA GLU A 25 -21.48 12.83 -1.86
C GLU A 25 -20.93 13.45 -0.57
N ARG A 26 -19.63 13.75 -0.53
CA ARG A 26 -19.00 14.42 0.62
C ARG A 26 -19.55 15.85 0.82
N GLU A 27 -19.74 16.60 -0.27
CA GLU A 27 -20.35 17.93 -0.20
C GLU A 27 -21.79 17.86 0.31
N ALA A 28 -22.58 16.91 -0.16
CA ALA A 28 -23.94 16.70 0.31
C ALA A 28 -23.98 16.33 1.81
N LEU A 29 -23.09 15.47 2.28
CA LEU A 29 -22.95 15.10 3.69
C LEU A 29 -22.54 16.30 4.56
N ALA A 30 -21.61 17.13 4.06
CA ALA A 30 -21.16 18.33 4.76
C ALA A 30 -22.30 19.35 4.96
N GLN A 31 -23.20 19.49 3.98
CA GLN A 31 -24.40 20.32 4.12
C GLN A 31 -25.33 19.83 5.24
N LEU A 32 -25.29 18.54 5.56
CA LEU A 32 -26.02 17.93 6.68
C LEU A 32 -25.24 17.95 7.99
N GLY A 33 -24.08 18.62 8.04
CA GLY A 33 -23.21 18.68 9.22
C GLY A 33 -22.38 17.40 9.45
N ILE A 34 -22.27 16.52 8.44
CA ILE A 34 -21.47 15.29 8.50
C ILE A 34 -20.18 15.50 7.72
N GLU A 35 -19.07 15.59 8.44
CA GLU A 35 -17.74 15.69 7.84
C GLU A 35 -17.15 14.30 7.62
N VAL A 36 -16.80 13.95 6.37
CA VAL A 36 -16.14 12.70 6.01
C VAL A 36 -14.69 13.01 5.67
N CYS A 37 -13.78 12.38 6.43
CA CYS A 37 -12.35 12.48 6.22
C CYS A 37 -11.79 11.09 5.91
N ILE A 38 -11.18 10.91 4.73
CA ILE A 38 -10.52 9.67 4.33
C ILE A 38 -9.02 9.83 4.53
N GLU A 39 -8.49 9.09 5.49
CA GLU A 39 -7.08 9.12 5.84
C GLU A 39 -6.36 7.86 5.35
N GLY A 40 -5.15 8.03 4.81
CA GLY A 40 -4.28 6.94 4.41
C GLY A 40 -3.02 6.83 5.28
N GLU A 41 -2.47 5.64 5.35
CA GLU A 41 -1.12 5.39 5.84
C GLU A 41 -0.33 4.69 4.72
N GLY A 42 0.86 5.21 4.39
CA GLY A 42 1.76 4.67 3.37
C GLY A 42 3.10 4.24 3.93
N ASP A 43 3.60 3.10 3.47
CA ASP A 43 4.90 2.56 3.89
C ASP A 43 5.50 1.66 2.80
N GLU A 44 6.81 1.38 2.93
CA GLU A 44 7.48 0.40 2.11
C GLU A 44 8.12 -0.70 2.96
N MET A 45 8.04 -1.92 2.45
CA MET A 45 8.56 -3.11 3.12
C MET A 45 9.51 -3.87 2.20
N TRP A 46 10.76 -4.10 2.65
CA TRP A 46 11.69 -4.90 1.88
C TRP A 46 11.64 -6.39 2.24
N SER A 47 11.89 -7.18 1.25
CA SER A 47 12.18 -8.61 1.29
C SER A 47 13.33 -8.90 0.31
N PHE A 48 13.56 -10.16 -0.02
CA PHE A 48 14.58 -10.52 -1.00
C PHE A 48 14.18 -11.75 -1.81
N VAL A 49 14.76 -11.86 -3.00
CA VAL A 49 14.58 -13.01 -3.90
C VAL A 49 15.94 -13.61 -4.21
N GLY A 50 16.09 -14.92 -3.97
CA GLY A 50 17.35 -15.64 -4.16
C GLY A 50 18.39 -15.35 -3.09
N SER A 51 18.79 -14.11 -2.93
CA SER A 51 19.75 -13.67 -1.92
C SER A 51 19.40 -12.30 -1.37
N LYS A 52 19.92 -11.95 -0.17
CA LYS A 52 19.69 -10.64 0.47
C LYS A 52 20.24 -9.46 -0.32
N LYS A 53 21.13 -9.70 -1.28
CA LYS A 53 21.63 -8.66 -2.20
C LYS A 53 20.58 -8.24 -3.22
N ASN A 54 19.67 -9.15 -3.57
CA ASN A 54 18.55 -8.87 -4.47
C ASN A 54 17.32 -8.45 -3.65
N GLN A 55 17.29 -7.20 -3.23
CA GLN A 55 16.18 -6.62 -2.46
C GLN A 55 14.95 -6.46 -3.34
N PHE A 56 13.81 -6.82 -2.77
CA PHE A 56 12.51 -6.71 -3.40
C PHE A 56 11.58 -5.92 -2.49
N TRP A 57 11.04 -4.79 -2.96
CA TRP A 57 10.27 -3.87 -2.15
C TRP A 57 8.80 -3.91 -2.52
N LEU A 58 7.96 -3.97 -1.50
CA LEU A 58 6.52 -3.76 -1.57
C LEU A 58 6.22 -2.37 -1.02
N TRP A 59 5.49 -1.58 -1.80
CA TRP A 59 4.99 -0.27 -1.43
C TRP A 59 3.48 -0.32 -1.41
N TYR A 60 2.83 0.18 -0.39
CA TYR A 60 1.37 0.18 -0.35
C TYR A 60 0.81 1.28 0.54
N ILE A 61 -0.45 1.61 0.31
CA ILE A 61 -1.24 2.56 1.08
C ILE A 61 -2.47 1.85 1.59
N ILE A 62 -2.76 2.02 2.88
CA ILE A 62 -3.99 1.53 3.51
C ILE A 62 -4.93 2.69 3.81
N GLU A 63 -6.23 2.45 3.79
CA GLU A 63 -7.20 3.32 4.44
C GLU A 63 -7.11 3.10 5.96
N ARG A 64 -7.05 4.21 6.70
CA ARG A 64 -6.64 4.20 8.11
C ARG A 64 -7.63 3.53 9.05
N GLN A 65 -8.93 3.67 8.82
CA GLN A 65 -9.96 3.13 9.72
C GLN A 65 -10.18 1.63 9.50
N THR A 66 -10.39 1.23 8.27
CA THR A 66 -10.67 -0.16 7.90
C THR A 66 -9.41 -1.02 7.81
N ARG A 67 -8.24 -0.40 7.58
CA ARG A 67 -6.95 -1.04 7.26
C ARG A 67 -6.96 -1.80 5.93
N LYS A 68 -7.95 -1.58 5.09
CA LYS A 68 -7.95 -2.13 3.73
C LYS A 68 -6.85 -1.48 2.91
N VAL A 69 -6.16 -2.29 2.12
CA VAL A 69 -5.18 -1.79 1.17
C VAL A 69 -5.93 -1.10 0.03
N LEU A 70 -5.58 0.16 -0.23
CA LEU A 70 -6.11 0.94 -1.35
C LEU A 70 -5.40 0.61 -2.64
N ALA A 71 -4.07 0.60 -2.60
CA ALA A 71 -3.21 0.26 -3.72
C ALA A 71 -1.84 -0.22 -3.24
N PHE A 72 -1.17 -1.01 -4.08
CA PHE A 72 0.22 -1.42 -3.87
C PHE A 72 0.98 -1.55 -5.18
N VAL A 73 2.30 -1.44 -5.11
CA VAL A 73 3.22 -1.69 -6.23
C VAL A 73 4.47 -2.41 -5.74
N PHE A 74 5.14 -3.09 -6.66
CA PHE A 74 6.49 -3.58 -6.47
C PHE A 74 7.47 -2.72 -7.26
N GLY A 75 8.63 -2.45 -6.68
CA GLY A 75 9.67 -1.67 -7.34
C GLY A 75 10.81 -1.31 -6.41
N PRO A 76 11.90 -0.73 -6.94
CA PRO A 76 13.02 -0.30 -6.13
C PRO A 76 12.63 0.80 -5.13
N ARG A 77 13.47 1.02 -4.12
CA ARG A 77 13.24 2.09 -3.12
C ARG A 77 13.62 3.45 -3.71
N THR A 78 12.75 3.98 -4.56
CA THR A 78 12.94 5.23 -5.31
C THR A 78 11.70 6.12 -5.29
N ASP A 79 11.90 7.41 -5.53
CA ASP A 79 10.82 8.39 -5.67
C ASP A 79 9.85 8.02 -6.80
N GLU A 80 10.38 7.43 -7.88
CA GLU A 80 9.58 6.98 -9.03
C GLU A 80 8.60 5.87 -8.64
N THR A 81 9.03 4.91 -7.82
CA THR A 81 8.13 3.85 -7.34
C THR A 81 7.02 4.43 -6.49
N PHE A 82 7.33 5.42 -5.65
CA PHE A 82 6.31 6.11 -4.84
C PHE A 82 5.33 6.91 -5.72
N ARG A 83 5.81 7.63 -6.75
CA ARG A 83 4.92 8.29 -7.73
C ARG A 83 3.99 7.30 -8.42
N ARG A 84 4.51 6.14 -8.84
CA ARG A 84 3.70 5.09 -9.45
C ARG A 84 2.59 4.61 -8.51
N LEU A 85 2.88 4.45 -7.21
CA LEU A 85 1.88 4.10 -6.21
C LEU A 85 0.80 5.17 -6.09
N LEU A 86 1.19 6.43 -5.96
CA LEU A 86 0.24 7.55 -5.86
C LEU A 86 -0.64 7.69 -7.09
N ASN A 87 -0.08 7.45 -8.29
CA ASN A 87 -0.81 7.52 -9.56
C ASN A 87 -1.86 6.40 -9.74
N LEU A 88 -1.83 5.35 -8.90
CA LEU A 88 -2.87 4.33 -8.88
C LEU A 88 -4.14 4.80 -8.16
N LEU A 89 -4.02 5.80 -7.30
CA LEU A 89 -5.16 6.34 -6.56
C LEU A 89 -5.83 7.48 -7.34
N PRO A 90 -7.17 7.60 -7.26
CA PRO A 90 -7.87 8.77 -7.78
C PRO A 90 -7.31 10.05 -7.16
N PRO A 91 -7.20 11.14 -7.93
CA PRO A 91 -6.89 12.45 -7.37
C PRO A 91 -7.91 12.80 -6.27
N HIS A 92 -7.42 13.39 -5.17
CA HIS A 92 -8.26 13.83 -4.05
C HIS A 92 -9.00 12.73 -3.26
N LEU A 93 -8.66 11.45 -3.48
CA LEU A 93 -9.25 10.35 -2.70
C LEU A 93 -8.99 10.51 -1.20
N LEU A 94 -7.75 10.82 -0.83
CA LEU A 94 -7.32 10.95 0.56
C LEU A 94 -7.25 12.42 0.97
N ASP A 95 -7.80 12.74 2.12
CA ASP A 95 -7.66 14.06 2.75
C ASP A 95 -6.31 14.19 3.46
N HIS A 96 -5.82 13.08 4.04
CA HIS A 96 -4.52 12.99 4.69
C HIS A 96 -3.79 11.70 4.32
N LEU A 97 -2.48 11.78 4.14
CA LEU A 97 -1.59 10.64 3.98
C LEU A 97 -0.46 10.71 5.01
N ALA A 98 -0.46 9.76 5.94
CA ALA A 98 0.63 9.60 6.90
C ALA A 98 1.69 8.65 6.32
N THR A 99 2.96 9.04 6.42
CA THR A 99 4.13 8.28 6.00
C THR A 99 5.22 8.37 7.04
N ASP A 100 6.20 7.48 7.00
CA ASP A 100 7.40 7.61 7.80
C ASP A 100 8.28 8.80 7.33
N ASP A 101 9.46 8.95 7.92
CA ASP A 101 10.38 10.07 7.64
C ASP A 101 11.36 9.79 6.49
N TRP A 102 11.10 8.80 5.64
CA TRP A 102 11.98 8.55 4.51
C TRP A 102 11.90 9.67 3.44
N GLY A 103 13.08 10.05 2.92
CA GLY A 103 13.22 11.26 2.09
C GLY A 103 12.35 11.33 0.83
N ALA A 104 11.93 10.20 0.23
CA ALA A 104 11.02 10.22 -0.92
C ALA A 104 9.68 10.83 -0.58
N TYR A 105 9.15 10.56 0.60
CA TYR A 105 7.87 11.08 1.04
C TYR A 105 7.86 12.62 1.17
N LYS A 106 9.03 13.22 1.42
CA LYS A 106 9.20 14.68 1.43
C LYS A 106 9.39 15.26 0.03
N ARG A 107 10.06 14.53 -0.87
CA ARG A 107 10.38 14.99 -2.22
C ARG A 107 9.23 14.82 -3.21
N VAL A 108 8.34 13.87 -2.96
CA VAL A 108 7.16 13.60 -3.79
C VAL A 108 5.91 13.99 -2.98
N PRO A 109 5.53 15.28 -2.96
CA PRO A 109 4.39 15.72 -2.18
C PRO A 109 3.11 15.12 -2.76
N TYR A 110 2.31 14.52 -1.91
CA TYR A 110 0.91 14.23 -2.19
C TYR A 110 0.08 15.47 -1.79
N LYS A 111 -0.75 15.96 -2.71
CA LYS A 111 -1.74 16.99 -2.39
C LYS A 111 -3.02 16.27 -1.94
N PRO A 112 -3.30 16.19 -0.84
CA PRO A 112 -3.58 16.92 0.36
C PRO A 112 -2.54 16.72 1.45
N LEU A 113 -2.85 17.20 2.65
CA LEU A 113 -1.91 17.30 3.75
C LEU A 113 -1.17 15.99 4.05
N GLN A 114 0.10 15.93 3.65
CA GLN A 114 0.97 14.82 3.98
C GLN A 114 1.54 15.01 5.39
N GLN A 115 1.25 14.08 6.27
CA GLN A 115 1.84 14.04 7.62
C GLN A 115 3.05 13.09 7.59
N VAL A 116 4.26 13.64 7.68
CA VAL A 116 5.49 12.88 7.76
C VAL A 116 5.88 12.67 9.21
N GLY A 117 6.06 11.42 9.64
CA GLY A 117 6.55 11.08 10.97
C GLY A 117 5.89 9.83 11.56
N LYS A 118 6.56 9.24 12.54
CA LYS A 118 6.17 7.95 13.16
C LYS A 118 4.81 7.93 13.87
N SER A 119 4.26 9.07 14.21
CA SER A 119 3.00 9.13 14.97
C SER A 119 1.76 8.75 14.18
N GLY A 120 1.85 8.71 12.85
CA GLY A 120 0.73 8.41 11.95
C GLY A 120 0.75 7.06 11.27
N THR A 121 1.81 6.23 11.45
CA THR A 121 2.05 5.00 10.66
C THR A 121 1.89 3.70 11.45
N GLN A 122 1.31 3.74 12.63
CA GLN A 122 1.26 2.57 13.53
C GLN A 122 0.42 1.41 12.96
N ARG A 123 -0.62 1.71 12.20
CA ARG A 123 -1.51 0.67 11.65
C ARG A 123 -0.84 -0.08 10.49
N ILE A 124 -0.19 0.65 9.59
CA ILE A 124 0.55 0.04 8.48
C ILE A 124 1.78 -0.74 8.98
N GLU A 125 2.46 -0.26 10.02
CA GLU A 125 3.55 -1.01 10.66
C GLU A 125 3.06 -2.35 11.24
N ARG A 126 1.88 -2.36 11.88
CA ARG A 126 1.25 -3.59 12.35
C ARG A 126 0.86 -4.51 11.20
N GLN A 127 0.41 -3.95 10.08
CA GLN A 127 0.09 -4.72 8.89
C GLN A 127 1.34 -5.34 8.25
N ASN A 128 2.47 -4.62 8.22
CA ASN A 128 3.78 -5.16 7.84
C ASN A 128 4.15 -6.39 8.67
N LEU A 129 3.93 -6.32 9.99
CA LEU A 129 4.17 -7.45 10.88
C LEU A 129 3.26 -8.64 10.53
N THR A 130 1.99 -8.40 10.27
CA THR A 130 1.02 -9.42 9.86
C THR A 130 1.43 -10.10 8.55
N LEU A 131 1.82 -9.31 7.54
CA LEU A 131 2.33 -9.83 6.26
C LEU A 131 3.54 -10.74 6.46
N ARG A 132 4.53 -10.30 7.25
CA ARG A 132 5.73 -11.09 7.54
C ARG A 132 5.45 -12.36 8.34
N THR A 133 4.47 -12.33 9.22
CA THR A 133 4.08 -13.49 10.03
C THR A 133 3.36 -14.54 9.19
N ARG A 134 2.46 -14.11 8.30
CA ARG A 134 1.63 -15.01 7.50
C ARG A 134 2.30 -15.47 6.21
N ILE A 135 3.12 -14.63 5.59
CA ILE A 135 3.84 -14.95 4.35
C ILE A 135 5.31 -15.23 4.68
N LYS A 136 5.65 -16.50 4.89
CA LYS A 136 6.99 -16.94 5.32
C LYS A 136 8.13 -16.40 4.44
N ARG A 137 7.89 -16.22 3.14
CA ARG A 137 8.89 -15.66 2.21
C ARG A 137 9.17 -14.16 2.40
N LEU A 138 8.38 -13.45 3.18
CA LEU A 138 8.63 -12.07 3.58
C LEU A 138 9.46 -11.95 4.86
N ALA A 139 9.67 -13.05 5.59
CA ALA A 139 10.52 -13.04 6.76
C ALA A 139 11.99 -12.80 6.37
N ARG A 140 12.65 -11.86 7.04
CA ARG A 140 14.05 -11.49 6.75
C ARG A 140 15.08 -12.58 7.11
N ARG A 141 14.67 -13.51 7.99
CA ARG A 141 15.47 -14.67 8.42
C ARG A 141 14.64 -15.92 8.16
N THR A 142 14.71 -16.46 6.95
CA THR A 142 13.94 -17.63 6.54
C THR A 142 14.72 -18.47 5.53
N ILE A 143 14.54 -19.77 5.60
CA ILE A 143 14.94 -20.70 4.54
C ILE A 143 13.86 -20.79 3.43
N CYS A 144 12.68 -20.23 3.68
CA CYS A 144 11.54 -20.24 2.76
C CYS A 144 11.54 -19.05 1.80
N PHE A 145 12.69 -18.43 1.53
CA PHE A 145 12.80 -17.31 0.61
C PHE A 145 12.46 -17.68 -0.84
N SER A 146 11.97 -16.72 -1.59
CA SER A 146 11.63 -16.92 -3.00
C SER A 146 12.88 -16.99 -3.86
N LYS A 147 12.82 -17.82 -4.91
CA LYS A 147 13.87 -17.93 -5.94
C LYS A 147 13.48 -17.26 -7.25
N CYS A 148 12.23 -16.80 -7.38
CA CYS A 148 11.67 -16.20 -8.59
C CYS A 148 10.87 -14.94 -8.21
N GLU A 149 11.16 -13.81 -8.82
CA GLU A 149 10.51 -12.53 -8.56
C GLU A 149 9.02 -12.55 -8.92
N ILE A 150 8.66 -13.13 -10.06
CA ILE A 150 7.27 -13.25 -10.49
C ILE A 150 6.46 -14.04 -9.46
N MET A 151 7.00 -15.18 -8.99
CA MET A 151 6.34 -15.97 -7.96
C MET A 151 6.24 -15.21 -6.65
N HIS A 152 7.27 -14.46 -6.29
CA HIS A 152 7.30 -13.65 -5.07
C HIS A 152 6.20 -12.59 -5.10
N ALA A 153 6.15 -11.79 -6.16
CA ALA A 153 5.14 -10.77 -6.37
C ALA A 153 3.72 -11.34 -6.43
N THR A 154 3.54 -12.45 -7.17
CA THR A 154 2.23 -13.09 -7.32
C THR A 154 1.66 -13.55 -5.98
N VAL A 155 2.47 -14.24 -5.17
CA VAL A 155 2.01 -14.74 -3.86
C VAL A 155 1.66 -13.60 -2.91
N ILE A 156 2.48 -12.54 -2.87
CA ILE A 156 2.20 -11.37 -2.03
C ILE A 156 0.93 -10.66 -2.52
N GLY A 157 0.82 -10.42 -3.82
CA GLY A 157 -0.33 -9.75 -4.42
C GLY A 157 -1.63 -10.51 -4.20
N MET A 158 -1.65 -11.82 -4.43
CA MET A 158 -2.82 -12.66 -4.16
C MET A 158 -3.21 -12.64 -2.67
N PHE A 159 -2.23 -12.67 -1.76
CA PHE A 159 -2.50 -12.57 -0.34
C PHE A 159 -3.13 -11.23 0.05
N ILE A 160 -2.62 -10.13 -0.53
CA ILE A 160 -3.20 -8.80 -0.30
C ILE A 160 -4.63 -8.75 -0.83
N ASN A 161 -4.87 -9.25 -2.05
CA ASN A 161 -6.21 -9.26 -2.64
C ASN A 161 -7.21 -10.06 -1.81
N GLU A 162 -6.80 -11.20 -1.25
CA GLU A 162 -7.69 -12.09 -0.49
C GLU A 162 -8.01 -11.56 0.90
N PHE A 163 -7.05 -10.92 1.57
CA PHE A 163 -7.15 -10.62 3.00
C PHE A 163 -7.22 -9.13 3.35
N PHE A 164 -6.83 -8.25 2.40
CA PHE A 164 -6.72 -6.82 2.67
C PHE A 164 -7.42 -5.91 1.64
N PHE A 165 -8.05 -6.48 0.62
CA PHE A 165 -8.94 -5.72 -0.28
C PHE A 165 -10.38 -5.65 0.19
#